data_6ee976d5094c1837a0b09b4042c9c247
#
_entry.id   6ee976d5094c1837a0b09b4042c9c247
#
_cell.length_a   1.000
_cell.length_b   1.000
_cell.length_c   1.000
_cell.angle_alpha   90.00
_cell.angle_beta   90.00
_cell.angle_gamma   90.00
#
_symmetry.space_group_name_H-M   'P 1'
#
loop_
_entity.id
_entity.type
_entity.pdbx_description
1 polymer ?
#
loop_
_entity_poly.entity_id
_entity_poly.type
_entity_poly.pdbx_seq_one_letter_code
_entity_poly.pdbx_strand_id
1 'polypeptide(L)'
;GTLILVDYGEVSAKKLNRQIVALRSTIGKKKVQVEKVRIMDINENAIVHTYETFLGEDTIDLFDFSSYDYVVDAMDHVPAKLLLLKQMRKFHTPIITCMGIGNAWNPSCFRIADFSKTVNLPFMRKIRQELKIQKAKNIKVFYSTQEFSKKKRSVLKEDQTSVGTQVNSISFSSGIAGFMIAAQVISDLTE
;
A
#
# COMPACT_ATOMS: atom_id res chain seq x y z
N GLY A 1 15.75 -14.01 4.92
CA GLY A 1 15.67 -13.02 3.83
C GLY A 1 15.80 -11.60 4.35
N THR A 2 15.85 -10.63 3.43
CA THR A 2 16.01 -9.22 3.75
C THR A 2 14.73 -8.45 3.47
N LEU A 3 14.30 -7.60 4.42
CA LEU A 3 13.15 -6.73 4.29
C LEU A 3 13.58 -5.26 4.41
N ILE A 4 13.04 -4.41 3.53
CA ILE A 4 13.26 -2.96 3.56
C ILE A 4 11.93 -2.29 3.83
N LEU A 5 11.83 -1.58 4.96
CA LEU A 5 10.63 -0.90 5.41
C LEU A 5 10.80 0.61 5.27
N VAL A 6 9.87 1.25 4.57
CA VAL A 6 9.90 2.69 4.31
C VAL A 6 8.58 3.31 4.76
N ASP A 7 8.58 4.12 5.80
CA ASP A 7 7.45 4.93 6.25
C ASP A 7 7.95 6.08 7.15
N TYR A 8 7.54 7.31 6.88
CA TYR A 8 7.91 8.48 7.68
C TYR A 8 7.05 8.67 8.93
N GLY A 9 5.93 7.96 9.00
CA GLY A 9 4.87 8.22 9.98
C GLY A 9 5.10 7.56 11.34
N GLU A 10 4.40 8.11 12.31
CA GLU A 10 4.30 7.55 13.66
C GLU A 10 2.97 6.81 13.86
N VAL A 11 2.96 5.90 14.81
CA VAL A 11 1.73 5.26 15.27
C VAL A 11 0.90 6.31 16.01
N SER A 12 -0.37 6.42 15.66
CA SER A 12 -1.31 7.35 16.31
C SER A 12 -2.59 6.63 16.72
N ALA A 13 -3.31 7.18 17.69
CA ALA A 13 -4.58 6.64 18.17
C ALA A 13 -5.61 6.44 17.05
N LYS A 14 -5.60 7.30 16.02
CA LYS A 14 -6.49 7.21 14.84
C LYS A 14 -6.24 5.98 13.97
N LYS A 15 -5.15 5.25 14.20
CA LYS A 15 -4.74 4.08 13.39
C LYS A 15 -4.97 2.74 14.10
N LEU A 16 -5.35 2.78 15.40
CA LEU A 16 -5.63 1.59 16.21
C LEU A 16 -6.71 0.69 15.60
N ASN A 17 -7.60 1.25 14.85
CA ASN A 17 -8.73 0.54 14.24
C ASN A 17 -8.36 -0.29 13.00
N ARG A 18 -7.13 -0.19 12.47
CA ARG A 18 -6.82 -0.84 11.18
C ARG A 18 -5.36 -1.25 10.95
N GLN A 19 -4.40 -0.66 11.66
CA GLN A 19 -2.99 -0.99 11.48
C GLN A 19 -2.53 -1.95 12.56
N ILE A 20 -1.98 -3.10 12.18
CA ILE A 20 -1.55 -4.15 13.12
C ILE A 20 -0.43 -3.67 14.07
N VAL A 21 0.39 -2.73 13.63
CA VAL A 21 1.46 -2.11 14.43
C VAL A 21 0.93 -1.11 15.45
N ALA A 22 -0.33 -0.67 15.29
CA ALA A 22 -0.92 0.35 16.12
C ALA A 22 -1.56 -0.26 17.38
N LEU A 23 -0.86 -0.20 18.47
CA LEU A 23 -1.29 -0.57 19.82
C LEU A 23 -1.17 0.64 20.75
N ARG A 24 -1.85 0.64 21.89
CA ARG A 24 -1.71 1.70 22.89
C ARG A 24 -0.26 1.87 23.34
N SER A 25 0.48 0.78 23.46
CA SER A 25 1.90 0.75 23.85
C SER A 25 2.86 1.23 22.76
N THR A 26 2.39 1.36 21.51
CA THR A 26 3.21 1.79 20.38
C THR A 26 2.90 3.20 19.91
N ILE A 27 1.86 3.88 20.44
CA ILE A 27 1.53 5.27 20.07
C ILE A 27 2.74 6.18 20.27
N GLY A 28 3.02 7.03 19.27
CA GLY A 28 4.17 7.95 19.24
C GLY A 28 5.47 7.34 18.72
N LYS A 29 5.55 6.02 18.56
CA LYS A 29 6.73 5.37 17.99
C LYS A 29 6.70 5.38 16.46
N LYS A 30 7.87 5.38 15.81
CA LYS A 30 7.99 5.25 14.36
C LYS A 30 7.47 3.89 13.90
N LYS A 31 6.61 3.88 12.87
CA LYS A 31 5.97 2.63 12.40
C LYS A 31 6.99 1.60 11.94
N VAL A 32 7.99 2.02 11.18
CA VAL A 32 9.03 1.11 10.67
C VAL A 32 9.83 0.46 11.81
N GLN A 33 10.04 1.18 12.92
CA GLN A 33 10.74 0.62 14.08
C GLN A 33 9.85 -0.38 14.84
N VAL A 34 8.56 -0.09 14.99
CA VAL A 34 7.61 -1.02 15.62
C VAL A 34 7.50 -2.30 14.79
N GLU A 35 7.42 -2.17 13.47
CA GLU A 35 7.37 -3.32 12.57
C GLU A 35 8.66 -4.14 12.59
N LYS A 36 9.82 -3.47 12.58
CA LYS A 36 11.11 -4.14 12.72
C LYS A 36 11.17 -5.01 13.98
N VAL A 37 10.80 -4.46 15.13
CA VAL A 37 10.80 -5.22 16.41
C VAL A 37 9.89 -6.44 16.29
N ARG A 38 8.70 -6.26 15.72
CA ARG A 38 7.75 -7.36 15.53
C ARG A 38 8.29 -8.45 14.60
N ILE A 39 8.91 -8.07 13.48
CA ILE A 39 9.48 -9.02 12.51
C ILE A 39 10.59 -9.83 13.17
N MET A 40 11.48 -9.18 13.90
CA MET A 40 12.60 -9.84 14.59
C MET A 40 12.12 -10.74 15.75
N ASP A 41 11.01 -10.42 16.39
CA ASP A 41 10.38 -11.27 17.42
C ASP A 41 9.72 -12.53 16.79
N ILE A 42 9.29 -12.46 15.54
CA ILE A 42 8.73 -13.59 14.80
C ILE A 42 9.86 -14.45 14.18
N ASN A 43 10.89 -13.82 13.64
CA ASN A 43 12.01 -14.48 12.98
C ASN A 43 13.32 -13.72 13.24
N GLU A 44 14.10 -14.22 14.18
CA GLU A 44 15.40 -13.64 14.58
C GLU A 44 16.43 -13.58 13.45
N ASN A 45 16.30 -14.46 12.44
CA ASN A 45 17.20 -14.51 11.28
C ASN A 45 16.82 -13.52 10.16
N ALA A 46 15.73 -12.75 10.31
CA ALA A 46 15.34 -11.76 9.33
C ALA A 46 16.27 -10.53 9.38
N ILE A 47 16.76 -10.10 8.23
CA ILE A 47 17.51 -8.85 8.10
C ILE A 47 16.49 -7.75 7.78
N VAL A 48 16.37 -6.73 8.65
CA VAL A 48 15.39 -5.66 8.49
C VAL A 48 16.07 -4.30 8.46
N HIS A 49 16.01 -3.64 7.31
CA HIS A 49 16.43 -2.25 7.14
C HIS A 49 15.21 -1.32 7.23
N THR A 50 15.35 -0.22 7.94
CA THR A 50 14.28 0.75 8.15
C THR A 50 14.68 2.14 7.67
N TYR A 51 13.80 2.78 6.91
CA TYR A 51 13.96 4.16 6.44
C TYR A 51 12.78 4.99 6.96
N GLU A 52 13.07 5.90 7.88
CA GLU A 52 12.10 6.83 8.47
C GLU A 52 11.92 8.05 7.56
N THR A 53 11.55 7.82 6.32
CA THR A 53 11.45 8.86 5.31
C THR A 53 10.18 8.75 4.48
N PHE A 54 9.74 9.86 3.93
CA PHE A 54 8.71 9.89 2.90
C PHE A 54 9.34 9.51 1.55
N LEU A 55 8.68 8.62 0.80
CA LEU A 55 9.11 8.29 -0.56
C LEU A 55 8.67 9.39 -1.52
N GLY A 56 9.60 10.18 -1.97
CA GLY A 56 9.40 11.32 -2.87
C GLY A 56 10.57 11.54 -3.82
N GLU A 57 10.51 12.60 -4.62
CA GLU A 57 11.56 12.92 -5.60
C GLU A 57 12.93 13.08 -4.94
N ASP A 58 12.99 13.69 -3.75
CA ASP A 58 14.24 13.96 -3.01
C ASP A 58 14.82 12.70 -2.33
N THR A 59 14.05 11.62 -2.22
CA THR A 59 14.44 10.43 -1.46
C THR A 59 14.44 9.15 -2.29
N ILE A 60 13.94 9.19 -3.51
CA ILE A 60 13.80 8.00 -4.36
C ILE A 60 15.15 7.38 -4.70
N ASP A 61 16.19 8.17 -4.83
CA ASP A 61 17.55 7.74 -5.17
C ASP A 61 18.30 7.10 -3.97
N LEU A 62 17.70 7.10 -2.77
CA LEU A 62 18.20 6.33 -1.64
C LEU A 62 18.02 4.81 -1.82
N PHE A 63 17.22 4.39 -2.80
CA PHE A 63 16.83 3.01 -3.00
C PHE A 63 17.35 2.47 -4.32
N ASP A 64 18.14 1.41 -4.25
CA ASP A 64 18.56 0.66 -5.44
C ASP A 64 17.51 -0.39 -5.82
N PHE A 65 16.53 0.04 -6.59
CA PHE A 65 15.44 -0.82 -7.02
C PHE A 65 15.85 -1.98 -7.93
N SER A 66 17.05 -1.93 -8.51
CA SER A 66 17.57 -3.02 -9.33
C SER A 66 17.99 -4.24 -8.51
N SER A 67 18.27 -4.04 -7.22
CA SER A 67 18.70 -5.09 -6.29
C SER A 67 17.53 -5.78 -5.55
N TYR A 68 16.29 -5.34 -5.75
CA TYR A 68 15.13 -5.89 -5.05
C TYR A 68 14.44 -6.98 -5.86
N ASP A 69 14.13 -8.10 -5.22
CA ASP A 69 13.37 -9.19 -5.82
C ASP A 69 11.91 -8.82 -6.04
N TYR A 70 11.34 -8.01 -5.14
CA TYR A 70 9.93 -7.60 -5.19
C TYR A 70 9.67 -6.31 -4.41
N VAL A 71 8.74 -5.50 -4.88
CA VAL A 71 8.30 -4.27 -4.19
C VAL A 71 6.81 -4.35 -3.87
N VAL A 72 6.45 -3.98 -2.64
CA VAL A 72 5.05 -3.83 -2.20
C VAL A 72 4.75 -2.35 -1.97
N ASP A 73 3.79 -1.84 -2.70
CA ASP A 73 3.33 -0.46 -2.56
C ASP A 73 1.97 -0.42 -1.85
N ALA A 74 1.98 0.00 -0.59
CA ALA A 74 0.80 0.23 0.23
C ALA A 74 0.58 1.71 0.60
N MET A 75 1.16 2.63 -0.18
CA MET A 75 1.01 4.07 0.05
C MET A 75 -0.36 4.59 -0.38
N ASP A 76 -0.85 5.61 0.31
CA ASP A 76 -2.06 6.35 -0.08
C ASP A 76 -1.75 7.58 -0.96
N HIS A 77 -0.48 8.03 -0.99
CA HIS A 77 -0.07 9.24 -1.70
C HIS A 77 0.15 8.99 -3.19
N VAL A 78 -0.75 9.49 -4.03
CA VAL A 78 -0.78 9.22 -5.48
C VAL A 78 0.49 9.66 -6.22
N PRO A 79 1.05 10.86 -6.00
CA PRO A 79 2.31 11.26 -6.65
C PRO A 79 3.48 10.32 -6.35
N ALA A 80 3.66 9.94 -5.07
CA ALA A 80 4.71 8.99 -4.68
C ALA A 80 4.51 7.61 -5.32
N LYS A 81 3.26 7.13 -5.38
CA LYS A 81 2.89 5.89 -6.06
C LYS A 81 3.25 5.93 -7.56
N LEU A 82 2.96 7.04 -8.24
CA LEU A 82 3.32 7.23 -9.65
C LEU A 82 4.84 7.24 -9.85
N LEU A 83 5.57 7.92 -8.97
CA LEU A 83 7.02 7.95 -8.97
C LEU A 83 7.59 6.55 -8.83
N LEU A 84 7.14 5.80 -7.83
CA LEU A 84 7.56 4.41 -7.59
C LEU A 84 7.27 3.51 -8.80
N LEU A 85 6.09 3.58 -9.38
CA LEU A 85 5.72 2.80 -10.55
C LEU A 85 6.60 3.11 -11.79
N LYS A 86 7.04 4.38 -11.95
CA LYS A 86 8.01 4.75 -12.99
C LYS A 86 9.36 4.08 -12.76
N GLN A 87 9.84 4.03 -11.52
CA GLN A 87 11.10 3.36 -11.17
C GLN A 87 11.01 1.85 -11.41
N MET A 88 9.92 1.21 -10.99
CA MET A 88 9.73 -0.24 -11.22
C MET A 88 9.75 -0.59 -12.71
N ARG A 89 9.20 0.27 -13.55
CA ARG A 89 9.29 0.08 -15.02
C ARG A 89 10.72 0.24 -15.55
N LYS A 90 11.45 1.21 -15.02
CA LYS A 90 12.85 1.49 -15.43
C LYS A 90 13.75 0.31 -15.09
N PHE A 91 13.60 -0.27 -13.90
CA PHE A 91 14.46 -1.34 -13.41
C PHE A 91 13.87 -2.75 -13.66
N HIS A 92 12.65 -2.85 -14.19
CA HIS A 92 11.95 -4.12 -14.40
C HIS A 92 11.69 -4.92 -13.12
N THR A 93 11.72 -4.28 -11.96
CA THR A 93 11.48 -4.91 -10.66
C THR A 93 9.98 -5.21 -10.50
N PRO A 94 9.61 -6.43 -10.14
CA PRO A 94 8.21 -6.80 -9.90
C PRO A 94 7.60 -5.95 -8.77
N ILE A 95 6.34 -5.55 -8.95
CA ILE A 95 5.63 -4.77 -7.94
C ILE A 95 4.16 -5.19 -7.84
N ILE A 96 3.67 -5.22 -6.60
CA ILE A 96 2.24 -5.20 -6.32
C ILE A 96 1.87 -3.89 -5.64
N THR A 97 0.89 -3.17 -6.21
CA THR A 97 0.43 -1.89 -5.67
C THR A 97 -1.01 -2.01 -5.18
N CYS A 98 -1.26 -1.56 -3.95
CA CYS A 98 -2.59 -1.52 -3.35
C CYS A 98 -3.35 -0.27 -3.82
N MET A 99 -4.52 -0.46 -4.43
CA MET A 99 -5.32 0.62 -4.98
C MET A 99 -6.80 0.46 -4.62
N GLY A 100 -7.39 1.50 -4.02
CA GLY A 100 -8.84 1.61 -3.91
C GLY A 100 -9.53 0.65 -2.93
N ILE A 101 -8.89 0.33 -1.81
CA ILE A 101 -9.52 -0.46 -0.73
C ILE A 101 -10.24 0.41 0.32
N GLY A 102 -10.12 1.72 0.23
CA GLY A 102 -10.85 2.62 1.12
C GLY A 102 -12.35 2.43 1.01
N ASN A 103 -13.05 2.40 2.16
CA ASN A 103 -14.47 2.08 2.29
C ASN A 103 -14.88 0.66 1.83
N ALA A 104 -13.95 -0.19 1.45
CA ALA A 104 -14.22 -1.59 1.13
C ALA A 104 -14.34 -2.40 2.42
N TRP A 105 -15.51 -2.95 2.67
CA TRP A 105 -15.81 -3.74 3.86
C TRP A 105 -16.14 -5.20 3.54
N ASN A 106 -16.31 -5.54 2.25
CA ASN A 106 -16.54 -6.91 1.83
C ASN A 106 -15.28 -7.52 1.20
N PRO A 107 -14.55 -8.38 1.94
CA PRO A 107 -13.32 -8.98 1.42
C PRO A 107 -13.54 -9.88 0.21
N SER A 108 -14.74 -10.42 0.00
CA SER A 108 -15.04 -11.24 -1.18
C SER A 108 -14.98 -10.44 -2.50
N CYS A 109 -14.97 -9.12 -2.40
CA CYS A 109 -14.78 -8.21 -3.54
C CYS A 109 -13.31 -7.87 -3.81
N PHE A 110 -12.36 -8.37 -3.01
CA PHE A 110 -10.94 -8.12 -3.23
C PHE A 110 -10.40 -8.95 -4.39
N ARG A 111 -9.55 -8.34 -5.19
CA ARG A 111 -8.95 -8.94 -6.38
C ARG A 111 -7.49 -8.52 -6.51
N ILE A 112 -6.71 -9.44 -7.05
CA ILE A 112 -5.37 -9.16 -7.58
C ILE A 112 -5.40 -9.45 -9.08
N ALA A 113 -4.87 -8.54 -9.87
CA ALA A 113 -4.76 -8.73 -11.30
C ALA A 113 -3.58 -7.94 -11.85
N ASP A 114 -3.11 -8.33 -13.03
CA ASP A 114 -2.20 -7.51 -13.81
C ASP A 114 -2.83 -6.14 -14.10
N PHE A 115 -2.04 -5.08 -14.03
CA PHE A 115 -2.52 -3.70 -14.21
C PHE A 115 -3.26 -3.51 -15.53
N SER A 116 -2.82 -4.20 -16.58
CA SER A 116 -3.44 -4.14 -17.91
C SER A 116 -4.84 -4.76 -17.96
N LYS A 117 -5.12 -5.70 -17.07
CA LYS A 117 -6.38 -6.45 -16.98
C LYS A 117 -7.36 -5.90 -15.94
N THR A 118 -6.97 -4.85 -15.20
CA THR A 118 -7.82 -4.28 -14.15
C THR A 118 -9.04 -3.56 -14.69
N VAL A 119 -10.13 -3.61 -13.93
CA VAL A 119 -11.37 -2.88 -14.21
C VAL A 119 -11.11 -1.37 -14.21
N ASN A 120 -11.86 -0.65 -15.03
CA ASN A 120 -11.71 0.80 -15.25
C ASN A 120 -12.21 1.64 -14.06
N LEU A 121 -11.59 1.50 -12.89
CA LEU A 121 -11.85 2.39 -11.75
C LEU A 121 -11.32 3.81 -12.06
N PRO A 122 -12.02 4.88 -11.63
CA PRO A 122 -11.63 6.26 -11.93
C PRO A 122 -10.18 6.58 -11.55
N PHE A 123 -9.73 6.08 -10.41
CA PHE A 123 -8.36 6.23 -9.92
C PHE A 123 -7.32 5.54 -10.83
N MET A 124 -7.62 4.33 -11.30
CA MET A 124 -6.74 3.59 -12.22
C MET A 124 -6.66 4.24 -13.59
N ARG A 125 -7.73 4.90 -14.06
CA ARG A 125 -7.69 5.69 -15.31
C ARG A 125 -6.66 6.80 -15.23
N LYS A 126 -6.66 7.55 -14.12
CA LYS A 126 -5.68 8.63 -13.91
C LYS A 126 -4.25 8.08 -13.92
N ILE A 127 -3.98 7.00 -13.22
CA ILE A 127 -2.65 6.36 -13.20
C ILE A 127 -2.24 5.89 -14.60
N ARG A 128 -3.16 5.28 -15.36
CA ARG A 128 -2.88 4.87 -16.75
C ARG A 128 -2.54 6.04 -17.66
N GLN A 129 -3.25 7.16 -17.53
CA GLN A 129 -2.98 8.37 -18.30
C GLN A 129 -1.61 8.96 -17.97
N GLU A 130 -1.32 9.12 -16.67
CA GLU A 130 -0.05 9.69 -16.18
C GLU A 130 1.16 8.83 -16.56
N LEU A 131 1.02 7.52 -16.45
CA LEU A 131 2.11 6.60 -16.80
C LEU A 131 2.21 6.31 -18.29
N LYS A 132 1.25 6.75 -19.12
CA LYS A 132 1.13 6.40 -20.55
C LYS A 132 1.23 4.88 -20.78
N ILE A 133 0.68 4.09 -19.86
CA ILE A 133 0.79 2.64 -19.89
C ILE A 133 -0.41 2.04 -20.60
N GLN A 134 -0.22 1.53 -21.80
CA GLN A 134 -1.18 0.63 -22.45
C GLN A 134 -0.93 -0.83 -22.08
N LYS A 135 0.33 -1.22 -21.82
CA LYS A 135 0.71 -2.59 -21.40
C LYS A 135 1.84 -2.49 -20.38
N ALA A 136 1.52 -2.54 -19.07
CA ALA A 136 2.51 -2.64 -18.03
C ALA A 136 2.71 -4.13 -17.68
N LYS A 137 3.84 -4.71 -18.07
CA LYS A 137 4.27 -6.01 -17.57
C LYS A 137 4.84 -5.86 -16.15
N ASN A 138 4.72 -6.90 -15.33
CA ASN A 138 5.27 -6.99 -13.98
C ASN A 138 4.68 -6.01 -12.95
N ILE A 139 3.52 -5.39 -13.24
CA ILE A 139 2.80 -4.57 -12.27
C ILE A 139 1.50 -5.29 -11.91
N LYS A 140 1.40 -5.81 -10.71
CA LYS A 140 0.17 -6.34 -10.13
C LYS A 140 -0.55 -5.28 -9.32
N VAL A 141 -1.87 -5.36 -9.30
CA VAL A 141 -2.72 -4.44 -8.54
C VAL A 141 -3.63 -5.23 -7.63
N PHE A 142 -3.61 -4.87 -6.34
CA PHE A 142 -4.63 -5.25 -5.39
C PHE A 142 -5.71 -4.17 -5.34
N TYR A 143 -6.97 -4.52 -5.51
CA TYR A 143 -8.10 -3.57 -5.53
C TYR A 143 -9.39 -4.22 -5.05
N SER A 144 -10.41 -3.39 -4.79
CA SER A 144 -11.77 -3.87 -4.51
C SER A 144 -12.70 -3.57 -5.69
N THR A 145 -13.53 -4.55 -6.03
CA THR A 145 -14.63 -4.40 -6.99
C THR A 145 -15.93 -3.96 -6.33
N GLN A 146 -15.92 -3.71 -5.02
CA GLN A 146 -17.11 -3.29 -4.28
C GLN A 146 -17.60 -1.94 -4.81
N GLU A 147 -18.87 -1.90 -5.23
CA GLU A 147 -19.53 -0.68 -5.62
C GLU A 147 -19.88 0.16 -4.38
N PHE A 148 -19.53 1.44 -4.43
CA PHE A 148 -19.86 2.38 -3.36
C PHE A 148 -21.21 3.03 -3.64
N SER A 149 -22.22 2.68 -2.84
CA SER A 149 -23.52 3.34 -2.88
C SER A 149 -23.38 4.83 -2.58
N LYS A 150 -23.85 5.69 -3.50
CA LYS A 150 -23.87 7.15 -3.34
C LYS A 150 -24.72 7.61 -2.14
N LYS A 151 -25.61 6.75 -1.61
CA LYS A 151 -26.56 7.05 -0.53
C LYS A 151 -25.97 7.14 0.88
N LYS A 152 -24.74 6.64 1.13
CA LYS A 152 -24.11 6.74 2.47
C LYS A 152 -23.26 8.00 2.69
N ARG A 153 -23.34 8.99 1.81
CA ARG A 153 -22.62 10.27 1.92
C ARG A 153 -23.19 11.25 2.96
N SER A 154 -24.34 10.96 3.59
CA SER A 154 -25.12 11.97 4.34
C SER A 154 -25.02 11.89 5.86
N VAL A 155 -24.22 11.04 6.49
CA VAL A 155 -24.28 10.83 7.95
C VAL A 155 -23.14 11.49 8.73
N LEU A 156 -22.09 12.02 8.08
CA LEU A 156 -21.01 12.72 8.78
C LEU A 156 -20.76 14.11 8.14
N LYS A 157 -21.67 15.04 8.44
CA LYS A 157 -21.37 16.47 8.37
C LYS A 157 -20.83 16.87 9.73
N GLU A 158 -19.51 17.01 9.84
CA GLU A 158 -18.83 17.94 10.75
C GLU A 158 -17.33 17.90 10.46
N ASP A 159 -16.82 19.09 10.16
CA ASP A 159 -15.46 19.53 9.81
C ASP A 159 -15.19 19.77 8.31
N GLN A 160 -15.59 20.98 7.90
CA GLN A 160 -15.35 21.55 6.57
C GLN A 160 -13.95 22.20 6.49
N THR A 161 -12.86 21.47 6.58
CA THR A 161 -11.54 22.05 6.29
C THR A 161 -10.60 21.14 5.49
N SER A 162 -11.03 19.98 5.03
CA SER A 162 -10.24 19.17 4.11
C SER A 162 -11.07 18.77 2.89
N VAL A 163 -10.71 19.32 1.74
CA VAL A 163 -11.21 18.90 0.42
C VAL A 163 -10.64 17.52 0.12
N GLY A 164 -11.25 16.49 0.70
CA GLY A 164 -10.91 15.09 0.47
C GLY A 164 -12.08 14.22 0.90
N THR A 165 -12.50 13.30 0.04
CA THR A 165 -13.50 12.29 0.40
C THR A 165 -12.95 11.49 1.57
N GLN A 166 -13.54 11.60 2.74
CA GLN A 166 -13.08 10.87 3.93
C GLN A 166 -13.19 9.37 3.65
N VAL A 167 -12.04 8.71 3.57
CA VAL A 167 -11.94 7.28 3.30
C VAL A 167 -11.94 6.55 4.62
N ASN A 168 -13.00 5.82 4.90
CA ASN A 168 -13.11 4.99 6.09
C ASN A 168 -12.41 3.65 5.85
N SER A 169 -11.69 3.16 6.85
CA SER A 169 -11.07 1.83 6.86
C SER A 169 -11.53 1.06 8.07
N ILE A 170 -11.63 -0.25 7.92
CA ILE A 170 -11.99 -1.17 9.00
C ILE A 170 -10.87 -2.21 9.17
N SER A 171 -10.66 -2.70 10.38
CA SER A 171 -9.51 -3.51 10.77
C SER A 171 -9.31 -4.75 9.89
N PHE A 172 -10.36 -5.51 9.66
CA PHE A 172 -10.27 -6.73 8.88
C PHE A 172 -9.97 -6.47 7.39
N SER A 173 -10.46 -5.38 6.78
CA SER A 173 -10.19 -5.08 5.38
C SER A 173 -8.71 -4.86 5.11
N SER A 174 -8.04 -4.05 5.95
CA SER A 174 -6.61 -3.80 5.83
C SER A 174 -5.78 -5.06 6.12
N GLY A 175 -6.18 -5.84 7.13
CA GLY A 175 -5.51 -7.10 7.47
C GLY A 175 -5.61 -8.13 6.34
N ILE A 176 -6.82 -8.37 5.82
CA ILE A 176 -7.03 -9.31 4.70
C ILE A 176 -6.29 -8.85 3.44
N ALA A 177 -6.30 -7.55 3.14
CA ALA A 177 -5.52 -7.00 2.02
C ALA A 177 -4.03 -7.31 2.17
N GLY A 178 -3.46 -7.10 3.36
CA GLY A 178 -2.07 -7.40 3.66
C GLY A 178 -1.75 -8.89 3.47
N PHE A 179 -2.57 -9.79 3.99
CA PHE A 179 -2.39 -11.24 3.82
C PHE A 179 -2.50 -11.69 2.36
N MET A 180 -3.46 -11.17 1.61
CA MET A 180 -3.60 -11.50 0.19
C MET A 180 -2.42 -11.01 -0.65
N ILE A 181 -1.93 -9.79 -0.36
CA ILE A 181 -0.75 -9.24 -1.01
C ILE A 181 0.48 -10.09 -0.68
N ALA A 182 0.68 -10.44 0.60
CA ALA A 182 1.81 -11.28 1.02
C ALA A 182 1.77 -12.66 0.35
N ALA A 183 0.60 -13.29 0.30
CA ALA A 183 0.42 -14.58 -0.38
C ALA A 183 0.80 -14.50 -1.87
N GLN A 184 0.38 -13.42 -2.56
CA GLN A 184 0.73 -13.21 -3.96
C GLN A 184 2.23 -13.00 -4.16
N VAL A 185 2.89 -12.21 -3.29
CA VAL A 185 4.33 -11.98 -3.35
C VAL A 185 5.09 -13.30 -3.17
N ILE A 186 4.69 -14.11 -2.20
CA ILE A 186 5.31 -15.42 -1.96
C ILE A 186 5.16 -16.32 -3.18
N SER A 187 3.95 -16.42 -3.75
CA SER A 187 3.72 -17.18 -4.98
C SER A 187 4.62 -16.72 -6.12
N ASP A 188 4.70 -15.41 -6.35
CA ASP A 188 5.51 -14.83 -7.42
C ASP A 188 7.03 -15.04 -7.25
N LEU A 189 7.50 -15.19 -6.01
CA LEU A 189 8.91 -15.43 -5.72
C LEU A 189 9.30 -16.92 -5.74
N THR A 190 8.31 -17.82 -5.69
CA THR A 190 8.52 -19.27 -5.61
C THR A 190 8.15 -20.04 -6.88
N GLU A 191 7.48 -19.41 -7.82
CA GLU A 191 7.19 -19.93 -9.17
C GLU A 191 8.33 -19.63 -10.16
#